data_dc0392e48b41b2369e6eb4002efc9368
#
_entry.id   dc0392e48b41b2369e6eb4002efc9368
#
_cell.length_a   1.000
_cell.length_b   1.000
_cell.length_c   1.000
_cell.angle_alpha   90.00
_cell.angle_beta   90.00
_cell.angle_gamma   90.00
#
_symmetry.space_group_name_H-M   'P 1'
#
loop_
_entity.id
_entity.type
_entity.pdbx_description
1 polymer ?
#
loop_
_entity_poly.entity_id
_entity_poly.type
_entity_poly.pdbx_seq_one_letter_code
_entity_poly.pdbx_strand_id
1 'polypeptide(L)'
;MKKLLGILVLAFLFSGNANADVNEPGSGPIISIFDVKRIHYEYLKKAKEKKQHLIYYVSSTKYVWSGWALITKKINEKSHEKSYKKCMKEAKKWGAGDDCFIYAIDDKIVWNFDGSEKSSEITEAKATYVAVLKEEDKKEGRFFEDQPDVNDDYQIHINFIIAKDGKDTELDINGYLEQRMLAANEKMKKWTAENKKSNGVGQNFKLDMRKDGKLDVTFIRMNLTKKQIDEPRYPDGVIDDYLINTGFVNNPKKVYANFAGFKTKHGDAHGGKGDFPFMVIYTPAAKSHGEKQIDKVIIHELFHAQRASYWCGKRTYTGMHVKGSDLLGMGDDESTVVDGKNDTYYRHDIEGCPDLAKSVYLTPTAEDPWDPYAVYCKNIKDKFKTSSFGNIKCKQKSR
;
A
#
# COMPACT_ATOMS: atom_id res chain seq x y z
N MET A 1 46.58 -20.81 11.39
CA MET A 1 46.50 -19.34 11.33
C MET A 1 46.34 -18.73 9.93
N LYS A 2 46.28 -19.51 8.83
CA LYS A 2 46.10 -18.94 7.44
C LYS A 2 44.66 -18.90 6.93
N LYS A 3 43.67 -19.43 7.66
CA LYS A 3 42.26 -19.47 7.22
C LYS A 3 41.38 -18.31 7.77
N LEU A 4 41.87 -17.56 8.76
CA LEU A 4 41.15 -16.43 9.33
C LEU A 4 41.39 -15.10 8.56
N LEU A 5 42.51 -15.02 7.82
CA LEU A 5 42.85 -13.82 7.06
C LEU A 5 42.00 -13.63 5.77
N GLY A 6 41.48 -14.74 5.23
CA GLY A 6 40.69 -14.69 4.00
C GLY A 6 39.27 -14.11 4.16
N ILE A 7 38.72 -14.15 5.37
CA ILE A 7 37.35 -13.61 5.64
C ILE A 7 37.40 -12.11 5.90
N LEU A 8 38.48 -11.58 6.46
CA LEU A 8 38.63 -10.14 6.71
C LEU A 8 38.95 -9.37 5.43
N VAL A 9 39.60 -9.98 4.43
CA VAL A 9 39.94 -9.31 3.18
C VAL A 9 38.73 -9.17 2.24
N LEU A 10 37.74 -10.09 2.33
CA LEU A 10 36.49 -9.94 1.56
C LEU A 10 35.61 -8.78 2.03
N ALA A 11 35.68 -8.42 3.30
CA ALA A 11 34.93 -7.28 3.84
C ALA A 11 35.49 -5.91 3.39
N PHE A 12 36.78 -5.86 3.00
CA PHE A 12 37.45 -4.61 2.58
C PHE A 12 37.49 -4.36 1.08
N LEU A 13 37.19 -5.34 0.25
CA LEU A 13 37.24 -5.17 -1.22
C LEU A 13 35.93 -4.64 -1.81
N PHE A 14 34.88 -4.46 -1.00
CA PHE A 14 33.62 -3.85 -1.43
C PHE A 14 33.41 -2.40 -0.96
N SER A 15 34.39 -1.78 -0.32
CA SER A 15 34.37 -0.34 -0.02
C SER A 15 34.89 0.49 -1.20
N GLY A 16 34.28 0.33 -2.36
CA GLY A 16 34.43 1.27 -3.46
C GLY A 16 33.58 2.51 -3.17
N ASN A 17 34.23 3.66 -3.13
CA ASN A 17 33.70 5.02 -2.95
C ASN A 17 32.23 5.22 -3.43
N ALA A 18 31.29 4.90 -2.54
CA ALA A 18 29.97 5.46 -2.65
C ALA A 18 29.95 6.65 -1.68
N ASN A 19 29.63 7.84 -2.18
CA ASN A 19 29.20 8.93 -1.34
C ASN A 19 28.09 8.36 -0.45
N ALA A 20 28.29 8.41 0.86
CA ALA A 20 27.32 7.98 1.85
C ALA A 20 26.06 8.83 1.65
N ASP A 21 25.16 8.32 0.82
CA ASP A 21 23.79 8.77 0.81
C ASP A 21 23.07 8.03 1.94
N VAL A 22 22.07 8.63 2.53
CA VAL A 22 21.29 8.20 3.70
C VAL A 22 20.75 6.75 3.63
N ASN A 23 21.01 6.08 2.53
CA ASN A 23 20.75 4.68 2.24
C ASN A 23 22.05 3.91 2.01
N GLU A 24 22.91 3.81 3.04
CA GLU A 24 24.00 2.83 2.93
C GLU A 24 23.40 1.43 2.63
N PRO A 25 23.97 0.74 1.64
CA PRO A 25 23.54 -0.59 1.28
C PRO A 25 23.55 -1.54 2.47
N GLY A 26 22.40 -2.07 2.81
CA GLY A 26 22.20 -2.94 3.96
C GLY A 26 21.82 -2.21 5.25
N SER A 27 21.67 -0.90 5.28
CA SER A 27 21.32 -0.13 6.48
C SER A 27 20.18 0.87 6.31
N GLY A 28 19.81 1.28 5.08
CA GLY A 28 18.73 2.24 4.84
C GLY A 28 17.33 1.62 4.82
N PRO A 29 16.27 2.46 4.76
CA PRO A 29 14.91 1.97 4.64
C PRO A 29 14.71 1.24 3.31
N ILE A 30 14.26 -0.01 3.38
CA ILE A 30 13.76 -0.70 2.19
C ILE A 30 12.30 -0.34 2.03
N ILE A 31 11.95 0.21 0.87
CA ILE A 31 10.58 0.37 0.45
C ILE A 31 9.92 -1.00 0.50
N SER A 32 8.75 -1.09 1.15
CA SER A 32 8.06 -2.37 1.33
C SER A 32 8.92 -3.46 2.01
N ILE A 33 9.49 -3.14 3.16
CA ILE A 33 10.23 -4.12 3.99
C ILE A 33 9.42 -5.40 4.24
N PHE A 34 8.10 -5.30 4.21
CA PHE A 34 7.19 -6.43 4.31
C PHE A 34 7.34 -7.39 3.12
N ASP A 35 7.35 -6.88 1.89
CA ASP A 35 7.51 -7.72 0.70
C ASP A 35 8.88 -8.37 0.64
N VAL A 36 9.92 -7.64 1.01
CA VAL A 36 11.28 -8.18 1.09
C VAL A 36 11.35 -9.30 2.13
N LYS A 37 10.78 -9.10 3.32
CA LYS A 37 10.69 -10.12 4.37
C LYS A 37 9.85 -11.32 3.93
N ARG A 38 8.74 -11.10 3.25
CA ARG A 38 7.87 -12.16 2.71
C ARG A 38 8.60 -13.01 1.69
N ILE A 39 9.27 -12.38 0.72
CA ILE A 39 10.05 -13.09 -0.30
C ILE A 39 11.20 -13.87 0.34
N HIS A 40 11.94 -13.26 1.28
CA HIS A 40 12.98 -13.96 2.04
C HIS A 40 12.44 -15.23 2.70
N TYR A 41 11.33 -15.13 3.43
CA TYR A 41 10.72 -16.27 4.11
C TYR A 41 10.28 -17.37 3.14
N GLU A 42 9.65 -17.03 2.02
CA GLU A 42 9.21 -18.00 1.01
C GLU A 42 10.38 -18.78 0.39
N TYR A 43 11.48 -18.08 0.07
CA TYR A 43 12.65 -18.72 -0.50
C TYR A 43 13.45 -19.48 0.56
N LEU A 44 13.48 -19.01 1.80
CA LEU A 44 14.09 -19.73 2.92
C LEU A 44 13.38 -21.07 3.17
N LYS A 45 12.04 -21.10 3.13
CA LYS A 45 11.27 -22.33 3.22
C LYS A 45 11.65 -23.30 2.09
N LYS A 46 11.69 -22.82 0.83
CA LYS A 46 12.12 -23.63 -0.32
C LYS A 46 13.56 -24.15 -0.19
N ALA A 47 14.46 -23.35 0.37
CA ALA A 47 15.84 -23.75 0.61
C ALA A 47 15.92 -24.87 1.66
N LYS A 48 15.20 -24.73 2.78
CA LYS A 48 15.11 -25.73 3.85
C LYS A 48 14.52 -27.05 3.35
N GLU A 49 13.46 -27.03 2.58
CA GLU A 49 12.85 -28.22 1.94
C GLU A 49 13.87 -28.97 1.06
N LYS A 50 14.74 -28.24 0.35
CA LYS A 50 15.78 -28.80 -0.51
C LYS A 50 17.09 -29.14 0.22
N LYS A 51 17.19 -28.88 1.52
CA LYS A 51 18.43 -28.95 2.31
C LYS A 51 19.57 -28.16 1.65
N GLN A 52 19.26 -26.93 1.24
CA GLN A 52 20.16 -25.99 0.56
C GLN A 52 20.15 -24.64 1.28
N HIS A 53 21.07 -23.77 0.89
CA HIS A 53 21.23 -22.42 1.42
C HIS A 53 20.51 -21.40 0.58
N LEU A 54 20.15 -20.27 1.20
CA LEU A 54 19.57 -19.08 0.56
C LEU A 54 20.56 -17.91 0.64
N ILE A 55 20.77 -17.24 -0.48
CA ILE A 55 21.41 -15.93 -0.54
C ILE A 55 20.40 -14.97 -1.19
N TYR A 56 20.07 -13.88 -0.49
CA TYR A 56 19.13 -12.91 -0.97
C TYR A 56 19.76 -11.52 -1.07
N TYR A 57 19.83 -10.99 -2.30
CA TYR A 57 20.28 -9.65 -2.61
C TYR A 57 19.09 -8.75 -2.92
N VAL A 58 19.16 -7.50 -2.47
CA VAL A 58 18.13 -6.46 -2.70
C VAL A 58 18.82 -5.20 -3.19
N SER A 59 18.19 -4.53 -4.12
CA SER A 59 18.46 -3.16 -4.53
C SER A 59 17.25 -2.30 -4.20
N SER A 60 17.46 -1.13 -3.66
CA SER A 60 16.39 -0.23 -3.30
C SER A 60 16.80 1.21 -3.57
N THR A 61 15.90 1.96 -4.18
CA THR A 61 15.93 3.42 -4.22
C THR A 61 14.89 3.95 -3.24
N LYS A 62 14.78 5.26 -3.15
CA LYS A 62 13.73 5.92 -2.37
C LYS A 62 12.31 5.52 -2.80
N TYR A 63 12.12 4.97 -4.00
CA TYR A 63 10.78 4.76 -4.60
C TYR A 63 10.53 3.37 -5.16
N VAL A 64 11.57 2.58 -5.39
CA VAL A 64 11.45 1.26 -6.02
C VAL A 64 12.48 0.31 -5.44
N TRP A 65 12.07 -0.92 -5.19
CA TRP A 65 13.01 -1.98 -4.83
C TRP A 65 12.91 -3.17 -5.79
N SER A 66 13.97 -3.93 -5.87
CA SER A 66 13.99 -5.24 -6.51
C SER A 66 14.95 -6.17 -5.78
N GLY A 67 14.91 -7.44 -6.10
CA GLY A 67 15.82 -8.37 -5.45
C GLY A 67 15.92 -9.71 -6.17
N TRP A 68 16.91 -10.50 -5.78
CA TRP A 68 17.12 -11.84 -6.29
C TRP A 68 17.49 -12.82 -5.18
N ALA A 69 16.65 -13.84 -4.99
CA ALA A 69 16.87 -14.94 -4.06
C ALA A 69 17.46 -16.14 -4.81
N LEU A 70 18.66 -16.56 -4.42
CA LEU A 70 19.35 -17.73 -4.96
C LEU A 70 19.36 -18.87 -3.95
N ILE A 71 18.79 -20.00 -4.31
CA ILE A 71 18.94 -21.26 -3.56
C ILE A 71 20.14 -22.03 -4.12
N THR A 72 21.08 -22.38 -3.26
CA THR A 72 22.36 -23.01 -3.65
C THR A 72 22.78 -24.12 -2.69
N LYS A 73 23.53 -25.10 -3.17
CA LYS A 73 24.10 -26.18 -2.34
C LYS A 73 25.24 -25.68 -1.46
N LYS A 74 25.94 -24.63 -1.84
CA LYS A 74 27.09 -24.06 -1.10
C LYS A 74 27.07 -22.54 -1.21
N ILE A 75 27.33 -21.87 -0.09
CA ILE A 75 27.62 -20.45 -0.05
C ILE A 75 29.14 -20.28 -0.31
N ASN A 76 29.46 -19.62 -1.42
CA ASN A 76 30.83 -19.31 -1.81
C ASN A 76 30.81 -18.06 -2.74
N GLU A 77 31.97 -17.55 -3.08
CA GLU A 77 32.13 -16.38 -3.94
C GLU A 77 31.33 -16.47 -5.24
N LYS A 78 31.38 -17.61 -5.92
CA LYS A 78 30.65 -17.84 -7.18
C LYS A 78 29.14 -17.77 -7.00
N SER A 79 28.59 -18.24 -5.86
CA SER A 79 27.17 -18.17 -5.56
C SER A 79 26.74 -16.73 -5.22
N HIS A 80 27.58 -15.98 -4.52
CA HIS A 80 27.37 -14.55 -4.28
C HIS A 80 27.39 -13.76 -5.58
N GLU A 81 28.41 -13.92 -6.41
CA GLU A 81 28.52 -13.27 -7.71
C GLU A 81 27.30 -13.56 -8.60
N LYS A 82 26.84 -14.80 -8.65
CA LYS A 82 25.66 -15.19 -9.40
C LYS A 82 24.38 -14.49 -8.90
N SER A 83 24.19 -14.44 -7.57
CA SER A 83 23.03 -13.78 -6.97
C SER A 83 23.08 -12.28 -7.21
N TYR A 84 24.22 -11.65 -7.00
CA TYR A 84 24.46 -10.25 -7.26
C TYR A 84 24.17 -9.86 -8.72
N LYS A 85 24.79 -10.53 -9.70
CA LYS A 85 24.55 -10.27 -11.14
C LYS A 85 23.08 -10.37 -11.52
N LYS A 86 22.34 -11.30 -10.94
CA LYS A 86 20.91 -11.45 -11.18
C LYS A 86 20.09 -10.34 -10.53
N CYS A 87 20.44 -9.96 -9.32
CA CYS A 87 19.83 -8.81 -8.64
C CYS A 87 20.05 -7.53 -9.45
N MET A 88 21.28 -7.26 -9.90
CA MET A 88 21.60 -6.10 -10.75
C MET A 88 20.81 -6.05 -12.06
N LYS A 89 20.61 -7.21 -12.68
CA LYS A 89 19.77 -7.32 -13.88
C LYS A 89 18.31 -6.94 -13.57
N GLU A 90 17.76 -7.40 -12.47
CA GLU A 90 16.40 -7.04 -12.06
C GLU A 90 16.32 -5.57 -11.59
N ALA A 91 17.30 -5.09 -10.84
CA ALA A 91 17.37 -3.69 -10.42
C ALA A 91 17.34 -2.73 -11.63
N LYS A 92 18.21 -2.97 -12.63
CA LYS A 92 18.24 -2.18 -13.87
C LYS A 92 16.93 -2.25 -14.65
N LYS A 93 16.32 -3.44 -14.73
CA LYS A 93 15.04 -3.65 -15.43
C LYS A 93 13.88 -2.86 -14.80
N TRP A 94 13.90 -2.69 -13.49
CA TRP A 94 12.83 -2.08 -12.72
C TRP A 94 13.14 -0.64 -12.27
N GLY A 95 14.33 -0.12 -12.53
CA GLY A 95 14.78 1.17 -12.02
C GLY A 95 14.94 1.20 -10.50
N ALA A 96 15.29 0.05 -9.90
CA ALA A 96 15.35 -0.11 -8.45
C ALA A 96 16.70 0.24 -7.83
N GLY A 97 17.54 1.00 -8.53
CA GLY A 97 18.85 1.43 -8.06
C GLY A 97 20.01 0.88 -8.87
N ASP A 98 21.21 1.40 -8.58
CA ASP A 98 22.42 1.16 -9.34
C ASP A 98 23.32 0.08 -8.75
N ASP A 99 22.96 -0.45 -7.57
CA ASP A 99 23.69 -1.50 -6.89
C ASP A 99 22.79 -2.44 -6.10
N CYS A 100 23.31 -3.63 -5.75
CA CYS A 100 22.60 -4.67 -5.02
C CYS A 100 23.41 -5.11 -3.79
N PHE A 101 22.72 -5.26 -2.68
CA PHE A 101 23.32 -5.56 -1.38
C PHE A 101 22.69 -6.80 -0.75
N ILE A 102 23.46 -7.49 0.11
CA ILE A 102 22.96 -8.69 0.77
C ILE A 102 21.90 -8.30 1.79
N TYR A 103 20.67 -8.77 1.60
CA TYR A 103 19.61 -8.65 2.58
C TYR A 103 19.68 -9.75 3.63
N ALA A 104 19.84 -11.00 3.19
CA ALA A 104 19.88 -12.14 4.08
C ALA A 104 20.71 -13.30 3.54
N ILE A 105 21.29 -14.07 4.45
CA ILE A 105 21.92 -15.36 4.21
C ILE A 105 21.22 -16.37 5.11
N ASP A 106 20.59 -17.38 4.51
CA ASP A 106 19.71 -18.32 5.20
C ASP A 106 18.64 -17.60 6.03
N ASP A 107 18.52 -17.88 7.32
CA ASP A 107 17.60 -17.24 8.26
C ASP A 107 18.16 -15.96 8.89
N LYS A 108 19.43 -15.66 8.67
CA LYS A 108 20.07 -14.45 9.19
C LYS A 108 19.84 -13.27 8.24
N ILE A 109 19.02 -12.31 8.69
CA ILE A 109 18.92 -11.00 8.04
C ILE A 109 20.16 -10.19 8.44
N VAL A 110 20.91 -9.70 7.45
CA VAL A 110 22.12 -8.90 7.64
C VAL A 110 21.88 -7.41 7.33
N TRP A 111 20.69 -7.08 6.88
CA TRP A 111 20.25 -5.70 6.68
C TRP A 111 19.95 -5.05 8.03
N ASN A 112 20.65 -3.96 8.38
CA ASN A 112 20.69 -3.39 9.74
C ASN A 112 19.70 -2.26 10.02
N PHE A 113 18.78 -1.97 9.12
CA PHE A 113 17.82 -0.89 9.33
C PHE A 113 16.85 -1.23 10.48
N ASP A 114 16.93 -0.48 11.58
CA ASP A 114 16.08 -0.66 12.78
C ASP A 114 14.83 0.23 12.81
N GLY A 115 14.70 1.13 11.86
CA GLY A 115 13.58 2.08 11.79
C GLY A 115 13.75 3.36 12.61
N SER A 116 14.86 3.51 13.34
CA SER A 116 15.09 4.68 14.22
C SER A 116 15.25 5.99 13.46
N GLU A 117 15.70 5.95 12.20
CA GLU A 117 15.88 7.13 11.35
C GLU A 117 14.58 7.59 10.66
N LYS A 118 13.52 6.81 10.74
CA LYS A 118 12.26 7.10 10.05
C LYS A 118 11.62 8.44 10.40
N SER A 119 11.75 8.89 11.65
CA SER A 119 11.15 10.16 12.09
C SER A 119 11.91 11.37 11.56
N SER A 120 13.24 11.32 11.49
CA SER A 120 14.06 12.42 10.96
C SER A 120 13.95 12.52 9.44
N GLU A 121 13.97 11.39 8.72
CA GLU A 121 13.77 11.34 7.26
C GLU A 121 12.37 11.81 6.84
N ILE A 122 11.32 11.41 7.56
CA ILE A 122 9.96 11.88 7.33
C ILE A 122 9.89 13.39 7.53
N THR A 123 10.54 13.93 8.55
CA THR A 123 10.59 15.37 8.82
C THR A 123 11.37 16.09 7.72
N GLU A 124 12.50 15.57 7.28
CA GLU A 124 13.28 16.12 6.17
C GLU A 124 12.55 16.02 4.84
N ALA A 125 11.89 14.89 4.56
CA ALA A 125 11.06 14.72 3.37
C ALA A 125 9.88 15.71 3.36
N LYS A 126 9.22 15.95 4.50
CA LYS A 126 8.18 16.98 4.62
C LYS A 126 8.75 18.39 4.44
N ALA A 127 9.91 18.68 5.01
CA ALA A 127 10.58 19.97 4.79
C ALA A 127 10.94 20.18 3.32
N THR A 128 11.44 19.14 2.64
CA THR A 128 11.73 19.17 1.20
C THR A 128 10.44 19.33 0.37
N TYR A 129 9.34 18.71 0.82
CA TYR A 129 8.03 18.89 0.19
C TYR A 129 7.55 20.34 0.27
N VAL A 130 7.61 20.96 1.44
CA VAL A 130 7.23 22.37 1.60
C VAL A 130 8.06 23.28 0.70
N ALA A 131 9.32 22.95 0.47
CA ALA A 131 10.20 23.68 -0.45
C ALA A 131 9.86 23.52 -1.94
N VAL A 132 9.06 22.49 -2.31
CA VAL A 132 8.63 22.23 -3.70
C VAL A 132 7.32 22.93 -4.05
N LEU A 133 6.55 23.37 -3.04
CA LEU A 133 5.32 24.11 -3.28
C LEU A 133 5.60 25.38 -4.08
N LYS A 134 4.78 25.58 -5.09
CA LYS A 134 4.81 26.81 -5.90
C LYS A 134 3.95 27.90 -5.25
N GLU A 135 4.24 29.15 -5.52
CA GLU A 135 3.38 30.26 -5.03
C GLU A 135 1.93 30.10 -5.51
N GLU A 136 1.74 29.57 -6.72
CA GLU A 136 0.40 29.28 -7.27
C GLU A 136 -0.37 28.17 -6.49
N ASP A 137 0.31 27.38 -5.65
CA ASP A 137 -0.32 26.37 -4.82
C ASP A 137 -0.91 26.97 -3.53
N LYS A 138 -0.41 28.13 -3.10
CA LYS A 138 -0.85 28.84 -1.89
C LYS A 138 -2.19 29.53 -2.13
N LYS A 139 -3.27 28.77 -2.04
CA LYS A 139 -4.65 29.25 -2.27
C LYS A 139 -5.44 29.30 -0.97
N GLU A 140 -6.35 30.23 -0.88
CA GLU A 140 -7.27 30.31 0.25
C GLU A 140 -8.07 29.01 0.42
N GLY A 141 -8.19 28.54 1.64
CA GLY A 141 -8.91 27.31 1.99
C GLY A 141 -8.15 26.01 1.72
N ARG A 142 -6.90 26.06 1.24
CA ARG A 142 -6.06 24.90 1.00
C ARG A 142 -5.21 24.56 2.22
N PHE A 143 -5.13 23.26 2.54
CA PHE A 143 -4.29 22.71 3.59
C PHE A 143 -3.21 21.81 3.01
N PHE A 144 -2.01 21.91 3.54
CA PHE A 144 -0.83 21.16 3.09
C PHE A 144 -0.44 20.05 4.06
N GLU A 145 -1.22 19.87 5.09
CA GLU A 145 -1.08 18.84 6.11
C GLU A 145 -2.44 18.48 6.68
N ASP A 146 -2.52 17.30 7.24
CA ASP A 146 -3.66 16.79 7.99
C ASP A 146 -4.00 17.75 9.14
N GLN A 147 -5.23 18.24 9.20
CA GLN A 147 -5.66 19.18 10.22
C GLN A 147 -5.95 18.45 11.53
N PRO A 148 -5.93 19.13 12.68
CA PRO A 148 -6.24 18.49 13.95
C PRO A 148 -7.61 17.84 13.96
N ASP A 149 -7.64 16.55 14.25
CA ASP A 149 -8.86 15.74 14.32
C ASP A 149 -9.91 16.33 15.28
N VAL A 150 -11.17 16.24 14.90
CA VAL A 150 -12.29 16.66 15.75
C VAL A 150 -12.50 15.65 16.89
N ASN A 151 -12.16 14.40 16.66
CA ASN A 151 -12.24 13.32 17.65
C ASN A 151 -11.10 12.32 17.42
N ASP A 152 -10.87 11.41 18.36
CA ASP A 152 -9.82 10.38 18.31
C ASP A 152 -10.34 9.04 17.73
N ASP A 153 -11.29 9.06 16.81
CA ASP A 153 -11.85 7.85 16.18
C ASP A 153 -11.07 7.45 14.93
N TYR A 154 -11.38 6.28 14.39
CA TYR A 154 -10.91 5.83 13.09
C TYR A 154 -11.60 6.61 11.98
N GLN A 155 -10.85 7.05 10.95
CA GLN A 155 -11.37 7.99 9.96
C GLN A 155 -10.82 7.69 8.56
N ILE A 156 -11.54 8.16 7.53
CA ILE A 156 -11.08 8.20 6.14
C ILE A 156 -10.59 9.61 5.85
N HIS A 157 -9.28 9.79 5.72
CA HIS A 157 -8.66 11.08 5.37
C HIS A 157 -8.47 11.21 3.86
N ILE A 158 -8.58 12.42 3.32
CA ILE A 158 -8.53 12.68 1.90
C ILE A 158 -7.26 13.43 1.52
N ASN A 159 -6.52 12.92 0.51
CA ASN A 159 -5.41 13.62 -0.10
C ASN A 159 -5.70 13.94 -1.56
N PHE A 160 -5.40 15.17 -1.99
CA PHE A 160 -5.36 15.57 -3.39
C PHE A 160 -3.92 15.70 -3.85
N ILE A 161 -3.52 14.89 -4.84
CA ILE A 161 -2.12 14.71 -5.24
C ILE A 161 -1.92 15.21 -6.67
N ILE A 162 -0.89 16.01 -6.89
CA ILE A 162 -0.45 16.39 -8.23
C ILE A 162 1.06 16.15 -8.42
N ALA A 163 1.47 15.86 -9.65
CA ALA A 163 2.89 15.74 -9.99
C ALA A 163 3.59 17.11 -9.92
N LYS A 164 4.91 17.14 -9.80
CA LYS A 164 5.73 18.39 -9.78
C LYS A 164 5.41 19.32 -10.95
N ASP A 165 5.25 18.75 -12.13
CA ASP A 165 4.94 19.43 -13.39
C ASP A 165 3.44 19.38 -13.73
N GLY A 166 2.60 18.83 -12.82
CA GLY A 166 1.16 18.71 -12.99
C GLY A 166 0.43 20.05 -12.88
N LYS A 167 -0.63 20.18 -13.68
CA LYS A 167 -1.56 21.31 -13.57
C LYS A 167 -2.44 21.13 -12.33
N ASP A 168 -2.55 22.16 -11.52
CA ASP A 168 -3.49 22.21 -10.41
C ASP A 168 -4.92 22.41 -10.93
N THR A 169 -5.80 21.50 -10.59
CA THR A 169 -7.23 21.53 -10.96
C THR A 169 -8.13 21.91 -9.79
N GLU A 170 -7.54 22.25 -8.63
CA GLU A 170 -8.21 22.78 -7.43
C GLU A 170 -9.31 21.87 -6.85
N LEU A 171 -9.24 20.58 -7.09
CA LEU A 171 -10.29 19.64 -6.67
C LEU A 171 -10.46 19.58 -5.14
N ASP A 172 -9.42 19.94 -4.40
CA ASP A 172 -9.38 20.02 -2.93
C ASP A 172 -10.17 21.22 -2.38
N ILE A 173 -10.23 22.35 -3.12
CA ILE A 173 -10.83 23.60 -2.65
C ILE A 173 -12.05 24.05 -3.43
N ASN A 174 -12.31 23.49 -4.62
CA ASN A 174 -13.48 23.84 -5.42
C ASN A 174 -14.76 23.07 -5.04
N GLY A 175 -14.70 22.25 -3.96
CA GLY A 175 -15.82 21.46 -3.47
C GLY A 175 -16.04 20.13 -4.20
N TYR A 176 -15.27 19.81 -5.25
CA TYR A 176 -15.48 18.60 -6.04
C TYR A 176 -15.25 17.33 -5.21
N LEU A 177 -14.09 17.21 -4.55
CA LEU A 177 -13.77 16.01 -3.76
C LEU A 177 -14.73 15.86 -2.58
N GLU A 178 -15.07 16.95 -1.88
CA GLU A 178 -16.07 16.92 -0.80
C GLU A 178 -17.40 16.37 -1.31
N GLN A 179 -17.92 16.91 -2.41
CA GLN A 179 -19.18 16.46 -3.00
C GLN A 179 -19.13 14.98 -3.40
N ARG A 180 -18.04 14.50 -4.02
CA ARG A 180 -17.91 13.09 -4.43
C ARG A 180 -17.81 12.15 -3.25
N MET A 181 -17.04 12.50 -2.23
CA MET A 181 -16.92 11.69 -1.00
C MET A 181 -18.23 11.59 -0.25
N LEU A 182 -18.95 12.68 -0.09
CA LEU A 182 -20.26 12.70 0.55
C LEU A 182 -21.29 11.89 -0.26
N ALA A 183 -21.31 12.05 -1.58
CA ALA A 183 -22.20 11.28 -2.46
C ALA A 183 -21.89 9.77 -2.44
N ALA A 184 -20.61 9.40 -2.46
CA ALA A 184 -20.18 8.01 -2.29
C ALA A 184 -20.64 7.45 -0.93
N ASN A 185 -20.51 8.25 0.13
CA ASN A 185 -20.89 7.86 1.47
C ASN A 185 -22.41 7.62 1.61
N GLU A 186 -23.24 8.45 1.02
CA GLU A 186 -24.69 8.26 0.96
C GLU A 186 -25.08 7.01 0.12
N LYS A 187 -24.40 6.78 -1.00
CA LYS A 187 -24.63 5.58 -1.81
C LYS A 187 -24.23 4.32 -1.03
N MET A 188 -23.11 4.34 -0.35
CA MET A 188 -22.67 3.22 0.48
C MET A 188 -23.71 2.89 1.56
N LYS A 189 -24.22 3.91 2.27
CA LYS A 189 -25.25 3.74 3.27
C LYS A 189 -26.50 3.07 2.68
N LYS A 190 -26.94 3.53 1.51
CA LYS A 190 -28.07 2.94 0.80
C LYS A 190 -27.81 1.49 0.42
N TRP A 191 -26.70 1.19 -0.26
CA TRP A 191 -26.39 -0.15 -0.77
C TRP A 191 -26.15 -1.17 0.34
N THR A 192 -25.54 -0.73 1.44
CA THR A 192 -25.36 -1.60 2.61
C THR A 192 -26.67 -1.84 3.35
N ALA A 193 -27.63 -0.90 3.35
CA ALA A 193 -29.00 -1.10 3.89
C ALA A 193 -29.80 -2.13 3.06
N GLU A 194 -29.55 -2.21 1.76
CA GLU A 194 -30.20 -3.17 0.84
C GLU A 194 -29.64 -4.59 0.98
N ASN A 195 -28.51 -4.78 1.68
CA ASN A 195 -27.96 -6.11 1.94
C ASN A 195 -28.92 -6.93 2.85
N LYS A 196 -29.15 -8.19 2.48
CA LYS A 196 -30.14 -9.08 3.11
C LYS A 196 -29.97 -9.26 4.65
N LYS A 197 -28.73 -9.18 5.13
CA LYS A 197 -28.42 -9.32 6.56
C LYS A 197 -28.30 -7.98 7.30
N SER A 198 -28.60 -6.86 6.64
CA SER A 198 -28.49 -5.53 7.24
C SER A 198 -29.69 -5.15 8.12
N ASN A 199 -30.83 -5.86 7.95
CA ASN A 199 -32.12 -5.48 8.55
C ASN A 199 -32.51 -4.02 8.24
N GLY A 200 -32.13 -3.52 7.06
CA GLY A 200 -32.37 -2.13 6.65
C GLY A 200 -31.41 -1.10 7.25
N VAL A 201 -30.46 -1.52 8.08
CA VAL A 201 -29.45 -0.62 8.67
C VAL A 201 -28.28 -0.46 7.72
N GLY A 202 -28.18 0.73 7.10
CA GLY A 202 -27.06 1.08 6.25
C GLY A 202 -25.85 1.54 7.04
N GLN A 203 -24.67 1.28 6.52
CA GLN A 203 -23.40 1.77 7.05
C GLN A 203 -22.72 2.69 6.03
N ASN A 204 -22.03 3.70 6.55
CA ASN A 204 -21.20 4.60 5.76
C ASN A 204 -19.81 4.77 6.38
N PHE A 205 -18.89 5.38 5.64
CA PHE A 205 -17.53 5.65 6.10
C PHE A 205 -17.53 6.76 7.15
N LYS A 206 -16.67 6.63 8.15
CA LYS A 206 -16.32 7.72 9.07
C LYS A 206 -15.33 8.63 8.36
N LEU A 207 -15.81 9.72 7.79
CA LEU A 207 -14.99 10.68 7.08
C LEU A 207 -14.25 11.59 8.06
N ASP A 208 -13.02 11.93 7.73
CA ASP A 208 -12.23 12.90 8.47
C ASP A 208 -12.77 14.32 8.19
N MET A 209 -13.31 14.93 9.25
CA MET A 209 -13.99 16.23 9.17
C MET A 209 -13.24 17.26 9.98
N ARG A 210 -13.11 18.45 9.44
CA ARG A 210 -12.59 19.60 10.16
C ARG A 210 -13.62 20.16 11.14
N LYS A 211 -13.18 21.01 12.04
CA LYS A 211 -14.04 21.69 13.05
C LYS A 211 -15.14 22.56 12.43
N ASP A 212 -14.96 23.03 11.20
CA ASP A 212 -15.96 23.81 10.45
C ASP A 212 -17.02 22.93 9.73
N GLY A 213 -16.96 21.63 9.93
CA GLY A 213 -17.89 20.65 9.36
C GLY A 213 -17.62 20.28 7.90
N LYS A 214 -16.53 20.74 7.31
CA LYS A 214 -16.08 20.36 5.98
C LYS A 214 -15.13 19.16 6.04
N LEU A 215 -14.98 18.47 4.92
CA LEU A 215 -13.96 17.42 4.80
C LEU A 215 -12.56 17.99 5.00
N ASP A 216 -11.72 17.22 5.70
CA ASP A 216 -10.30 17.51 5.71
C ASP A 216 -9.64 16.94 4.45
N VAL A 217 -9.07 17.83 3.65
CA VAL A 217 -8.40 17.49 2.40
C VAL A 217 -7.00 18.07 2.40
N THR A 218 -5.99 17.20 2.40
CA THR A 218 -4.59 17.59 2.29
C THR A 218 -4.16 17.69 0.83
N PHE A 219 -3.64 18.83 0.41
CA PHE A 219 -3.05 19.02 -0.91
C PHE A 219 -1.60 18.58 -0.93
N ILE A 220 -1.21 17.78 -1.91
CA ILE A 220 0.15 17.26 -2.07
C ILE A 220 0.65 17.49 -3.49
N ARG A 221 1.66 18.38 -3.65
CA ARG A 221 2.44 18.43 -4.90
C ARG A 221 3.68 17.57 -4.71
N MET A 222 3.74 16.44 -5.42
CA MET A 222 4.90 15.56 -5.39
C MET A 222 6.15 16.30 -5.91
N ASN A 223 7.34 15.94 -5.41
CA ASN A 223 8.60 16.42 -5.97
C ASN A 223 9.03 15.65 -7.24
N LEU A 224 8.18 14.73 -7.71
CA LEU A 224 8.37 13.91 -8.90
C LEU A 224 7.55 14.44 -10.07
N THR A 225 8.18 14.53 -11.25
CA THR A 225 7.48 14.83 -12.50
C THR A 225 6.62 13.66 -12.93
N LYS A 226 5.61 13.93 -13.76
CA LYS A 226 4.77 12.87 -14.37
C LYS A 226 5.63 11.81 -15.07
N LYS A 227 6.69 12.21 -15.78
CA LYS A 227 7.61 11.30 -16.44
C LYS A 227 8.29 10.37 -15.42
N GLN A 228 8.81 10.91 -14.32
CA GLN A 228 9.46 10.10 -13.26
C GLN A 228 8.49 9.12 -12.60
N ILE A 229 7.22 9.50 -12.45
CA ILE A 229 6.17 8.62 -11.93
C ILE A 229 5.88 7.47 -12.90
N ASP A 230 5.82 7.74 -14.20
CA ASP A 230 5.49 6.74 -15.23
C ASP A 230 6.67 5.89 -15.70
N GLU A 231 7.92 6.30 -15.43
CA GLU A 231 9.11 5.59 -15.89
C GLU A 231 9.19 4.13 -15.39
N PRO A 232 8.95 3.84 -14.10
CA PRO A 232 8.91 2.47 -13.62
C PRO A 232 7.74 1.67 -14.21
N ARG A 233 7.89 0.34 -14.21
CA ARG A 233 6.83 -0.56 -14.66
C ARG A 233 5.54 -0.45 -13.83
N TYR A 234 5.67 -0.10 -12.56
CA TYR A 234 4.56 0.06 -11.62
C TYR A 234 4.52 1.47 -11.05
N PRO A 235 3.95 2.43 -11.80
CA PRO A 235 3.82 3.82 -11.34
C PRO A 235 3.06 3.95 -10.02
N ASP A 236 2.10 3.06 -9.79
CA ASP A 236 1.32 3.02 -8.53
C ASP A 236 2.25 2.87 -7.32
N GLY A 237 3.24 1.96 -7.41
CA GLY A 237 4.23 1.78 -6.35
C GLY A 237 5.03 3.05 -6.05
N VAL A 238 5.34 3.87 -7.06
CA VAL A 238 6.05 5.14 -6.86
C VAL A 238 5.24 6.12 -6.02
N ILE A 239 3.93 6.20 -6.28
CA ILE A 239 3.02 7.08 -5.54
C ILE A 239 2.86 6.57 -4.11
N ASP A 240 2.61 5.27 -3.96
CA ASP A 240 2.45 4.61 -2.67
C ASP A 240 3.68 4.86 -1.78
N ASP A 241 4.86 4.58 -2.32
CA ASP A 241 6.12 4.76 -1.62
C ASP A 241 6.39 6.25 -1.30
N TYR A 242 6.06 7.15 -2.21
CA TYR A 242 6.19 8.59 -1.96
C TYR A 242 5.33 9.02 -0.76
N LEU A 243 4.06 8.65 -0.73
CA LEU A 243 3.13 9.02 0.34
C LEU A 243 3.55 8.47 1.70
N ILE A 244 4.04 7.24 1.73
CA ILE A 244 4.52 6.59 2.95
C ILE A 244 5.81 7.26 3.44
N ASN A 245 6.80 7.40 2.57
CA ASN A 245 8.12 7.93 2.94
C ASN A 245 8.09 9.42 3.30
N THR A 246 7.17 10.19 2.73
CA THR A 246 6.97 11.60 3.11
C THR A 246 6.05 11.78 4.32
N GLY A 247 5.48 10.70 4.85
CA GLY A 247 4.65 10.72 6.03
C GLY A 247 3.23 11.26 5.80
N PHE A 248 2.77 11.34 4.56
CA PHE A 248 1.37 11.67 4.25
C PHE A 248 0.41 10.50 4.52
N VAL A 249 0.95 9.29 4.70
CA VAL A 249 0.22 8.07 5.03
C VAL A 249 0.91 7.42 6.24
N ASN A 250 0.66 7.92 7.44
CA ASN A 250 1.38 7.49 8.65
C ASN A 250 0.52 7.33 9.91
N ASN A 251 -0.74 7.76 9.90
CA ASN A 251 -1.60 7.61 11.06
C ASN A 251 -2.28 6.22 11.05
N PRO A 252 -2.05 5.36 12.06
CA PRO A 252 -2.61 4.02 12.11
C PRO A 252 -4.14 3.99 12.29
N LYS A 253 -4.76 5.11 12.66
CA LYS A 253 -6.22 5.24 12.76
C LYS A 253 -6.85 5.81 11.49
N LYS A 254 -6.07 6.09 10.43
CA LYS A 254 -6.59 6.64 9.19
C LYS A 254 -6.44 5.69 8.01
N VAL A 255 -7.47 5.57 7.21
CA VAL A 255 -7.41 5.09 5.84
C VAL A 255 -7.37 6.31 4.92
N TYR A 256 -6.48 6.30 3.95
CA TYR A 256 -6.24 7.47 3.10
C TYR A 256 -6.89 7.28 1.72
N ALA A 257 -7.83 8.16 1.40
CA ALA A 257 -8.42 8.28 0.08
C ALA A 257 -7.61 9.27 -0.76
N ASN A 258 -6.73 8.76 -1.62
CA ASN A 258 -5.85 9.60 -2.42
C ASN A 258 -6.44 9.82 -3.82
N PHE A 259 -6.53 11.07 -4.24
CA PHE A 259 -7.02 11.48 -5.55
C PHE A 259 -5.89 12.15 -6.32
N ALA A 260 -5.41 11.51 -7.37
CA ALA A 260 -4.31 12.02 -8.19
C ALA A 260 -4.84 12.83 -9.38
N GLY A 261 -4.46 14.09 -9.51
CA GLY A 261 -4.83 14.99 -10.60
C GLY A 261 -4.17 14.65 -11.96
N PHE A 262 -3.63 13.43 -12.10
CA PHE A 262 -2.98 12.94 -13.31
C PHE A 262 -3.30 11.46 -13.53
N LYS A 263 -3.14 10.99 -14.76
CA LYS A 263 -3.32 9.58 -15.17
C LYS A 263 -1.98 8.88 -15.22
N THR A 264 -1.92 7.62 -14.80
CA THR A 264 -0.76 6.75 -15.02
C THR A 264 -0.97 5.83 -16.23
N LYS A 265 0.09 5.19 -16.68
CA LYS A 265 0.01 4.21 -17.79
C LYS A 265 -0.63 2.88 -17.39
N HIS A 266 -0.94 2.65 -16.12
CA HIS A 266 -1.36 1.35 -15.60
C HIS A 266 -2.77 1.27 -15.04
N GLY A 267 -3.54 2.33 -15.06
CA GLY A 267 -4.92 2.20 -14.62
C GLY A 267 -5.57 3.49 -14.16
N ASP A 268 -6.82 3.37 -13.81
CA ASP A 268 -7.67 4.49 -13.39
C ASP A 268 -7.84 4.53 -11.86
N ALA A 269 -7.63 3.40 -11.16
CA ALA A 269 -7.69 3.34 -9.69
C ALA A 269 -6.99 2.09 -9.15
N HIS A 270 -6.61 2.13 -7.88
CA HIS A 270 -6.24 0.94 -7.11
C HIS A 270 -6.48 1.16 -5.61
N GLY A 271 -6.87 0.11 -4.90
CA GLY A 271 -7.00 0.09 -3.45
C GLY A 271 -6.01 -0.88 -2.81
N GLY A 272 -5.77 -0.69 -1.54
CA GLY A 272 -4.88 -1.37 -0.62
C GLY A 272 -4.09 -2.57 -1.13
N LYS A 273 -2.91 -2.37 -1.65
CA LYS A 273 -1.98 -3.46 -1.94
C LYS A 273 -1.31 -3.91 -0.64
N GLY A 274 -1.82 -5.00 -0.07
CA GLY A 274 -1.18 -5.60 1.11
C GLY A 274 -1.50 -4.88 2.42
N ASP A 275 -0.49 -4.32 3.08
CA ASP A 275 -0.62 -3.77 4.45
C ASP A 275 -0.85 -2.25 4.50
N PHE A 276 -1.09 -1.58 3.38
CA PHE A 276 -1.21 -0.12 3.33
C PHE A 276 -2.66 0.36 3.43
N PRO A 277 -2.93 1.31 4.35
CA PRO A 277 -4.27 1.83 4.61
C PRO A 277 -4.66 2.94 3.62
N PHE A 278 -4.59 2.69 2.32
CA PHE A 278 -4.94 3.70 1.34
C PHE A 278 -5.46 3.15 0.00
N MET A 279 -6.14 4.00 -0.74
CA MET A 279 -6.47 3.82 -2.15
C MET A 279 -5.97 5.01 -2.97
N VAL A 280 -5.82 4.84 -4.29
CA VAL A 280 -5.52 5.94 -5.21
C VAL A 280 -6.49 5.89 -6.38
N ILE A 281 -7.10 7.02 -6.69
CA ILE A 281 -7.92 7.22 -7.89
C ILE A 281 -7.26 8.29 -8.76
N TYR A 282 -7.02 7.95 -10.03
CA TYR A 282 -6.39 8.85 -10.98
C TYR A 282 -7.42 9.64 -11.76
N THR A 283 -7.13 10.92 -12.00
CA THR A 283 -8.00 11.84 -12.76
C THR A 283 -9.47 11.75 -12.34
N PRO A 284 -9.81 11.96 -11.05
CA PRO A 284 -11.16 11.71 -10.53
C PRO A 284 -12.24 12.54 -11.23
N ALA A 285 -11.89 13.70 -11.79
CA ALA A 285 -12.82 14.57 -12.54
C ALA A 285 -12.83 14.29 -14.05
N ALA A 286 -12.20 13.19 -14.53
CA ALA A 286 -12.21 12.87 -15.95
C ALA A 286 -13.62 12.46 -16.42
N LYS A 287 -14.01 12.93 -17.59
CA LYS A 287 -15.33 12.59 -18.20
C LYS A 287 -15.51 11.08 -18.41
N SER A 288 -14.41 10.32 -18.53
CA SER A 288 -14.43 8.86 -18.66
C SER A 288 -15.06 8.15 -17.47
N HIS A 289 -14.99 8.73 -16.27
CA HIS A 289 -15.58 8.12 -15.08
C HIS A 289 -17.10 8.41 -14.94
N GLY A 290 -17.61 9.52 -15.50
CA GLY A 290 -18.96 9.96 -15.23
C GLY A 290 -19.25 10.15 -13.72
N GLU A 291 -20.15 11.03 -13.34
CA GLU A 291 -20.38 11.30 -11.91
C GLU A 291 -20.91 10.08 -11.11
N LYS A 292 -21.72 9.24 -11.77
CA LYS A 292 -22.28 8.05 -11.10
C LYS A 292 -21.21 6.96 -10.89
N GLN A 293 -20.27 6.85 -11.81
CA GLN A 293 -19.25 5.83 -11.79
C GLN A 293 -18.13 6.15 -10.80
N ILE A 294 -17.72 7.43 -10.68
CA ILE A 294 -16.66 7.81 -9.74
C ILE A 294 -17.03 7.51 -8.28
N ASP A 295 -18.27 7.75 -7.87
CA ASP A 295 -18.70 7.46 -6.51
C ASP A 295 -18.64 5.96 -6.20
N LYS A 296 -18.97 5.10 -7.19
CA LYS A 296 -18.83 3.65 -7.08
C LYS A 296 -17.37 3.24 -6.98
N VAL A 297 -16.48 3.80 -7.81
CA VAL A 297 -15.04 3.54 -7.77
C VAL A 297 -14.48 3.91 -6.40
N ILE A 298 -14.88 5.05 -5.82
CA ILE A 298 -14.49 5.45 -4.47
C ILE A 298 -14.85 4.36 -3.46
N ILE A 299 -16.08 3.86 -3.47
CA ILE A 299 -16.53 2.83 -2.52
C ILE A 299 -15.76 1.52 -2.75
N HIS A 300 -15.60 1.10 -4.01
CA HIS A 300 -14.87 -0.10 -4.41
C HIS A 300 -13.43 -0.09 -3.88
N GLU A 301 -12.69 0.99 -4.14
CA GLU A 301 -11.29 1.10 -3.74
C GLU A 301 -11.13 1.27 -2.22
N LEU A 302 -12.06 1.98 -1.55
CA LEU A 302 -12.08 2.05 -0.09
C LEU A 302 -12.39 0.70 0.57
N PHE A 303 -13.17 -0.16 -0.09
CA PHE A 303 -13.36 -1.53 0.39
C PHE A 303 -12.07 -2.33 0.28
N HIS A 304 -11.33 -2.22 -0.83
CA HIS A 304 -10.01 -2.83 -0.96
C HIS A 304 -9.03 -2.27 0.07
N ALA A 305 -9.01 -0.95 0.28
CA ALA A 305 -8.19 -0.31 1.30
C ALA A 305 -8.49 -0.84 2.71
N GLN A 306 -9.73 -1.24 3.00
CA GLN A 306 -10.12 -1.88 4.24
C GLN A 306 -10.05 -3.42 4.18
N ARG A 307 -9.31 -3.98 3.21
CA ARG A 307 -9.09 -5.42 3.04
C ARG A 307 -10.36 -6.25 2.82
N ALA A 308 -11.39 -5.67 2.25
CA ALA A 308 -12.55 -6.43 1.81
C ALA A 308 -12.13 -7.56 0.86
N SER A 309 -12.85 -8.69 0.92
CA SER A 309 -12.57 -9.87 0.10
C SER A 309 -11.20 -10.51 0.35
N TYR A 310 -10.68 -10.40 1.57
CA TYR A 310 -9.36 -10.83 1.96
C TYR A 310 -9.24 -12.36 1.97
N TRP A 311 -9.02 -12.99 0.81
CA TRP A 311 -8.58 -14.39 0.55
C TRP A 311 -9.31 -15.52 1.29
N CYS A 312 -10.26 -15.26 2.15
CA CYS A 312 -11.00 -16.25 2.93
C CYS A 312 -12.47 -16.41 2.52
N GLY A 313 -12.96 -15.49 1.72
CA GLY A 313 -14.32 -15.57 1.18
C GLY A 313 -14.49 -16.65 0.12
N LYS A 314 -15.69 -17.20 0.01
CA LYS A 314 -15.98 -18.33 -0.90
C LYS A 314 -15.86 -17.97 -2.39
N ARG A 315 -16.13 -16.71 -2.74
CA ARG A 315 -16.15 -16.24 -4.13
C ARG A 315 -14.96 -15.39 -4.53
N THR A 316 -13.97 -15.23 -3.63
CA THR A 316 -12.75 -14.46 -3.92
C THR A 316 -11.89 -15.08 -4.99
N TYR A 317 -11.25 -14.24 -5.79
CA TYR A 317 -10.25 -14.64 -6.77
C TYR A 317 -9.15 -13.57 -6.91
N THR A 318 -8.34 -13.62 -7.94
CA THR A 318 -7.19 -12.75 -8.16
C THR A 318 -7.51 -11.26 -7.89
N GLY A 319 -6.64 -10.57 -7.16
CA GLY A 319 -6.74 -9.14 -6.90
C GLY A 319 -7.77 -8.74 -5.86
N MET A 320 -8.19 -9.66 -4.98
CA MET A 320 -9.21 -9.43 -3.93
C MET A 320 -10.61 -9.10 -4.48
N HIS A 321 -10.88 -9.42 -5.71
CA HIS A 321 -12.19 -9.25 -6.33
C HIS A 321 -13.11 -10.46 -6.07
N VAL A 322 -14.39 -10.29 -6.35
CA VAL A 322 -15.44 -11.28 -6.15
C VAL A 322 -15.96 -11.77 -7.51
N LYS A 323 -16.28 -13.05 -7.60
CA LYS A 323 -16.91 -13.62 -8.80
C LYS A 323 -18.41 -13.27 -8.86
N GLY A 324 -18.87 -12.81 -10.01
CA GLY A 324 -20.27 -12.49 -10.28
C GLY A 324 -20.60 -11.00 -10.11
N SER A 325 -21.88 -10.69 -10.27
CA SER A 325 -22.40 -9.32 -10.12
C SER A 325 -22.31 -8.88 -8.66
N ASP A 326 -21.36 -8.01 -8.38
CA ASP A 326 -21.04 -7.53 -7.03
C ASP A 326 -20.29 -6.21 -7.11
N LEU A 327 -20.35 -5.39 -6.08
CA LEU A 327 -19.61 -4.13 -6.02
C LEU A 327 -18.08 -4.34 -6.16
N LEU A 328 -17.55 -5.43 -5.60
CA LEU A 328 -16.17 -5.87 -5.79
C LEU A 328 -15.99 -6.86 -6.96
N GLY A 329 -16.97 -6.97 -7.86
CA GLY A 329 -16.88 -7.79 -9.06
C GLY A 329 -15.96 -7.19 -10.11
N MET A 330 -15.19 -8.03 -10.83
CA MET A 330 -14.51 -7.58 -12.04
C MET A 330 -15.44 -7.63 -13.24
N GLY A 331 -15.52 -6.52 -13.97
CA GLY A 331 -16.24 -6.43 -15.24
C GLY A 331 -17.76 -6.22 -15.12
N ASP A 332 -18.28 -5.97 -13.92
CA ASP A 332 -19.66 -5.53 -13.72
C ASP A 332 -19.64 -4.11 -13.15
N ASP A 333 -19.42 -3.15 -14.03
CA ASP A 333 -19.27 -1.73 -13.65
C ASP A 333 -20.60 -1.09 -13.19
N GLU A 334 -21.71 -1.82 -13.27
CA GLU A 334 -23.03 -1.31 -12.86
C GLU A 334 -23.53 -1.92 -11.54
N SER A 335 -22.90 -2.96 -11.03
CA SER A 335 -23.36 -3.61 -9.79
C SER A 335 -23.26 -2.69 -8.59
N THR A 336 -24.34 -2.57 -7.84
CA THR A 336 -24.45 -1.88 -6.55
C THR A 336 -24.62 -2.86 -5.40
N VAL A 337 -24.51 -4.14 -5.66
CA VAL A 337 -24.73 -5.21 -4.69
C VAL A 337 -23.50 -5.38 -3.82
N VAL A 338 -23.65 -5.20 -2.52
CA VAL A 338 -22.61 -5.41 -1.51
C VAL A 338 -22.71 -6.82 -0.97
N ASP A 339 -21.81 -7.71 -1.39
CA ASP A 339 -21.76 -9.14 -1.00
C ASP A 339 -23.13 -9.81 -0.98
N GLY A 340 -23.79 -9.85 -2.11
CA GLY A 340 -25.20 -10.28 -2.23
C GLY A 340 -25.51 -11.69 -1.72
N LYS A 341 -24.49 -12.52 -1.48
CA LYS A 341 -24.60 -13.85 -0.87
C LYS A 341 -24.16 -13.89 0.58
N ASN A 342 -23.60 -12.82 1.10
CA ASN A 342 -23.00 -12.75 2.44
C ASN A 342 -22.02 -13.91 2.72
N ASP A 343 -21.16 -14.18 1.76
CA ASP A 343 -20.24 -15.33 1.80
C ASP A 343 -18.79 -14.94 1.46
N THR A 344 -18.50 -13.63 1.37
CA THR A 344 -17.20 -13.17 0.93
C THR A 344 -16.56 -12.10 1.84
N TYR A 345 -17.17 -10.92 1.98
CA TYR A 345 -16.52 -9.79 2.66
C TYR A 345 -17.44 -8.93 3.53
N TYR A 346 -18.77 -9.03 3.39
CA TYR A 346 -19.71 -8.19 4.12
C TYR A 346 -20.83 -9.01 4.77
N ARG A 347 -21.00 -8.89 6.09
CA ARG A 347 -22.01 -9.59 6.90
C ARG A 347 -22.03 -11.10 6.66
N HIS A 348 -20.85 -11.71 6.58
CA HIS A 348 -20.71 -13.17 6.45
C HIS A 348 -20.46 -13.85 7.80
N ASP A 349 -20.67 -15.17 7.84
CA ASP A 349 -20.50 -16.00 9.05
C ASP A 349 -19.24 -16.89 8.96
N ILE A 350 -18.21 -16.45 8.21
CA ILE A 350 -16.99 -17.24 8.03
C ILE A 350 -16.06 -16.98 9.20
N GLU A 351 -15.92 -17.96 10.06
CA GLU A 351 -15.08 -17.88 11.26
C GLU A 351 -13.63 -17.50 10.92
N GLY A 352 -13.12 -16.48 11.60
CA GLY A 352 -11.73 -16.00 11.43
C GLY A 352 -11.45 -15.31 10.09
N CYS A 353 -12.49 -14.95 9.32
CA CYS A 353 -12.40 -14.16 8.11
C CYS A 353 -12.79 -12.71 8.40
N PRO A 354 -12.05 -11.70 7.92
CA PRO A 354 -12.41 -10.30 8.08
C PRO A 354 -13.79 -10.01 7.49
N ASP A 355 -14.65 -9.40 8.28
CA ASP A 355 -15.97 -8.94 7.88
C ASP A 355 -15.97 -7.40 7.82
N LEU A 356 -16.10 -6.85 6.62
CA LEU A 356 -16.09 -5.40 6.41
C LEU A 356 -17.21 -4.70 7.20
N ALA A 357 -18.37 -5.35 7.41
CA ALA A 357 -19.44 -4.77 8.21
C ALA A 357 -19.05 -4.49 9.67
N LYS A 358 -17.96 -5.09 10.14
CA LYS A 358 -17.37 -4.88 11.45
C LYS A 358 -16.19 -3.91 11.46
N SER A 359 -15.84 -3.32 10.31
CA SER A 359 -14.72 -2.41 10.20
C SER A 359 -14.85 -1.21 11.14
N VAL A 360 -13.77 -0.89 11.85
CA VAL A 360 -13.69 0.29 12.73
C VAL A 360 -13.89 1.62 11.99
N TYR A 361 -13.73 1.61 10.65
CA TYR A 361 -13.89 2.79 9.77
C TYR A 361 -15.34 3.03 9.33
N LEU A 362 -16.28 2.19 9.77
CA LEU A 362 -17.71 2.31 9.41
C LEU A 362 -18.58 2.79 10.57
N THR A 363 -19.65 3.48 10.22
CA THR A 363 -20.69 3.91 11.17
C THR A 363 -22.08 3.52 10.66
N PRO A 364 -22.99 2.96 11.50
CA PRO A 364 -22.76 2.59 12.89
C PRO A 364 -21.66 1.51 13.02
N THR A 365 -20.82 1.66 14.05
CA THR A 365 -19.77 0.69 14.36
C THR A 365 -20.41 -0.55 14.99
N ALA A 366 -19.92 -1.73 14.62
CA ALA A 366 -20.37 -2.99 15.21
C ALA A 366 -19.98 -3.09 16.70
N GLU A 367 -20.70 -3.93 17.46
CA GLU A 367 -20.39 -4.18 18.89
C GLU A 367 -19.03 -4.86 19.06
N ASP A 368 -18.62 -5.71 18.09
CA ASP A 368 -17.34 -6.40 18.04
C ASP A 368 -16.51 -5.87 16.82
N PRO A 369 -15.97 -4.65 16.91
CA PRO A 369 -15.36 -3.99 15.76
C PRO A 369 -14.05 -4.68 15.33
N TRP A 370 -13.80 -4.62 14.04
CA TRP A 370 -12.63 -5.20 13.39
C TRP A 370 -11.72 -4.12 12.82
N ASP A 371 -10.46 -4.10 13.28
CA ASP A 371 -9.43 -3.23 12.70
C ASP A 371 -8.71 -4.00 11.56
N PRO A 372 -8.92 -3.63 10.29
CA PRO A 372 -8.33 -4.36 9.17
C PRO A 372 -6.79 -4.33 9.16
N TYR A 373 -6.16 -3.38 9.87
CA TYR A 373 -4.70 -3.25 9.95
C TYR A 373 -4.09 -3.88 11.19
N ALA A 374 -4.87 -4.12 12.24
CA ALA A 374 -4.44 -4.91 13.38
C ALA A 374 -4.60 -6.44 13.15
N VAL A 375 -5.10 -6.84 11.98
CA VAL A 375 -5.38 -8.24 11.66
C VAL A 375 -4.13 -8.97 11.22
N TYR A 376 -3.92 -10.14 11.80
CA TYR A 376 -2.93 -11.11 11.35
C TYR A 376 -3.63 -12.36 10.82
N CYS A 377 -3.46 -12.65 9.54
CA CYS A 377 -4.01 -13.86 8.92
C CYS A 377 -2.94 -14.95 8.84
N LYS A 378 -3.17 -16.06 9.54
CA LYS A 378 -2.29 -17.22 9.51
C LYS A 378 -2.44 -17.92 8.16
N ASN A 379 -1.30 -18.21 7.48
CA ASN A 379 -1.25 -19.00 6.24
C ASN A 379 -1.68 -18.29 4.93
N ILE A 380 -1.71 -16.97 4.87
CA ILE A 380 -1.80 -16.26 3.57
C ILE A 380 -0.76 -16.82 2.56
N LYS A 381 0.41 -17.22 3.08
CA LYS A 381 1.54 -17.72 2.28
C LYS A 381 1.30 -19.08 1.63
N ASP A 382 0.51 -19.93 2.23
CA ASP A 382 0.31 -21.29 1.71
C ASP A 382 -0.68 -21.33 0.54
N LYS A 383 -1.43 -20.26 0.33
CA LYS A 383 -2.50 -20.17 -0.68
C LYS A 383 -2.10 -19.62 -2.03
N PHE A 384 -1.00 -18.90 -2.15
CA PHE A 384 -0.47 -18.57 -3.48
C PHE A 384 -0.06 -19.82 -4.29
N LYS A 385 -0.04 -21.00 -3.66
CA LYS A 385 0.28 -22.28 -4.31
C LYS A 385 -0.92 -23.14 -4.68
N THR A 386 -2.10 -22.85 -4.17
CA THR A 386 -3.30 -23.65 -4.45
C THR A 386 -4.44 -22.77 -4.90
N SER A 387 -5.09 -23.13 -5.98
CA SER A 387 -6.28 -22.47 -6.55
C SER A 387 -7.54 -22.50 -5.63
N SER A 388 -7.44 -22.99 -4.41
CA SER A 388 -8.53 -23.07 -3.45
C SER A 388 -8.38 -22.05 -2.32
N PHE A 389 -9.08 -20.94 -2.48
CA PHE A 389 -9.18 -19.85 -1.49
C PHE A 389 -10.23 -20.18 -0.42
N GLY A 390 -10.01 -21.08 0.48
CA GLY A 390 -11.09 -21.56 1.34
C GLY A 390 -10.82 -21.64 2.86
N ASN A 391 -9.61 -21.45 3.38
CA ASN A 391 -9.34 -21.77 4.78
C ASN A 391 -8.31 -20.86 5.48
N ILE A 392 -8.30 -19.55 5.23
CA ILE A 392 -7.50 -18.61 6.00
C ILE A 392 -8.28 -18.23 7.24
N LYS A 393 -7.68 -18.47 8.40
CA LYS A 393 -8.18 -17.94 9.68
C LYS A 393 -7.34 -16.73 10.04
N CYS A 394 -7.99 -15.60 10.24
CA CYS A 394 -7.38 -14.38 10.72
C CYS A 394 -7.62 -14.22 12.23
N LYS A 395 -6.68 -13.61 12.92
CA LYS A 395 -6.82 -13.21 14.31
C LYS A 395 -6.48 -11.74 14.43
N GLN A 396 -7.26 -11.03 15.21
CA GLN A 396 -6.92 -9.66 15.59
C GLN A 396 -5.75 -9.71 16.58
N LYS A 397 -4.74 -8.85 16.40
CA LYS A 397 -3.69 -8.69 17.42
C LYS A 397 -4.30 -7.93 18.60
N SER A 398 -4.10 -8.41 19.80
CA SER A 398 -4.26 -7.58 20.98
C SER A 398 -3.28 -6.41 20.89
N ARG A 399 -3.79 -5.22 20.96
CA ARG A 399 -2.96 -3.99 21.05
C ARG A 399 -2.21 -3.94 22.35
#